data_756413790db93d0dc34b52ec3c2df0e3
#
_entry.id   756413790db93d0dc34b52ec3c2df0e3
#
_cell.length_a   1.000
_cell.length_b   1.000
_cell.length_c   1.000
_cell.angle_alpha   90.00
_cell.angle_beta   90.00
_cell.angle_gamma   90.00
#
_symmetry.space_group_name_H-M   'P 1'
#
loop_
_entity.id
_entity.type
_entity.pdbx_description
1 polymer ?
#
loop_
_entity_poly.entity_id
_entity_poly.type
_entity_poly.pdbx_seq_one_letter_code
_entity_poly.pdbx_strand_id
1 'polypeptide(L)'
;MEDNFWSDKRTSSAIIKEMNGEKELVAEFKNLVAELENEEVLIEFVEQGETDFQEELEEKHLILGKDVEHFDTRLLLDGDYDSNNAIVTIHSGAGGTEACDWADMLYRMYSRWCSDKKYKISEMDFMPGDSVGIKSITFMVEGMNAFGYLKSEKGVHRLVRISPFDANKKRHTSFASVEVVPEVDDSIEVNIDPSDIRIDTYRASGAGGQHVNMTYSAVRITHFPTGIVVTCQRERSQLSNRETAMKLLKSKLIELEMKKKEEELKKLQGEQSDIGWGNQIRSYVFQPYTLVKDHRTNCESGNIKAVMDGDIDIFINGYLRWNKNR
;
A
#
# COMPACT_ATOMS: atom_id res chain seq x y z
N MET A 1 27.81 14.14 9.81
CA MET A 1 27.49 13.18 8.73
C MET A 1 28.59 12.14 8.78
N GLU A 2 28.21 10.89 9.02
CA GLU A 2 29.18 9.80 9.07
C GLU A 2 29.78 9.58 7.68
N ASP A 3 31.09 9.40 7.60
CA ASP A 3 31.84 9.27 6.33
C ASP A 3 31.41 8.08 5.44
N ASN A 4 30.55 7.19 5.95
CA ASN A 4 30.03 6.01 5.27
C ASN A 4 28.59 6.14 4.77
N PHE A 5 27.90 7.28 4.92
CA PHE A 5 26.49 7.46 4.53
C PHE A 5 26.24 7.16 3.05
N TRP A 6 27.19 7.52 2.17
CA TRP A 6 27.05 7.34 0.71
C TRP A 6 27.54 5.98 0.20
N SER A 7 28.10 5.13 1.05
CA SER A 7 28.62 3.81 0.64
C SER A 7 27.51 2.80 0.35
N ASP A 8 26.34 2.95 1.01
CA ASP A 8 25.14 2.18 0.73
C ASP A 8 24.06 3.08 0.12
N LYS A 9 23.92 3.00 -1.22
CA LYS A 9 22.95 3.80 -1.98
C LYS A 9 21.50 3.56 -1.56
N ARG A 10 21.18 2.42 -0.97
CA ARG A 10 19.80 2.06 -0.60
C ARG A 10 19.40 2.67 0.73
N THR A 11 20.19 2.44 1.76
CA THR A 11 19.99 3.05 3.09
C THR A 11 20.01 4.56 2.97
N SER A 12 20.92 5.13 2.20
CA SER A 12 20.96 6.58 1.96
C SER A 12 19.73 7.08 1.19
N SER A 13 19.23 6.35 0.19
CA SER A 13 18.01 6.72 -0.55
C SER A 13 16.75 6.64 0.32
N ALA A 14 16.62 5.60 1.16
CA ALA A 14 15.51 5.46 2.10
C ALA A 14 15.50 6.60 3.13
N ILE A 15 16.64 6.88 3.76
CA ILE A 15 16.79 7.97 4.72
C ILE A 15 16.51 9.34 4.08
N ILE A 16 16.96 9.56 2.83
CA ILE A 16 16.67 10.81 2.10
C ILE A 16 15.18 10.94 1.81
N LYS A 17 14.50 9.84 1.44
CA LYS A 17 13.06 9.83 1.20
C LYS A 17 12.29 10.18 2.47
N GLU A 18 12.64 9.54 3.59
CA GLU A 18 12.06 9.81 4.91
C GLU A 18 12.28 11.27 5.33
N MET A 19 13.53 11.74 5.27
CA MET A 19 13.87 13.13 5.59
C MET A 19 13.13 14.15 4.72
N ASN A 20 12.95 13.87 3.43
CA ASN A 20 12.20 14.76 2.54
C ASN A 20 10.71 14.75 2.89
N GLY A 21 10.13 13.59 3.23
CA GLY A 21 8.75 13.48 3.71
C GLY A 21 8.50 14.30 4.98
N GLU A 22 9.42 14.22 5.95
CA GLU A 22 9.39 15.01 7.17
C GLU A 22 9.53 16.51 6.92
N LYS A 23 10.44 16.91 6.02
CA LYS A 23 10.60 18.31 5.63
C LYS A 23 9.35 18.89 4.96
N GLU A 24 8.71 18.11 4.08
CA GLU A 24 7.46 18.50 3.44
C GLU A 24 6.34 18.68 4.47
N LEU A 25 6.23 17.76 5.44
CA LEU A 25 5.24 17.85 6.52
C LEU A 25 5.44 19.10 7.37
N VAL A 26 6.68 19.42 7.74
CA VAL A 26 7.02 20.65 8.48
C VAL A 26 6.76 21.91 7.66
N ALA A 27 7.02 21.87 6.35
CA ALA A 27 6.75 23.01 5.46
C ALA A 27 5.25 23.25 5.32
N GLU A 28 4.46 22.18 5.15
CA GLU A 28 3.00 22.24 5.09
C GLU A 28 2.41 22.80 6.38
N PHE A 29 2.85 22.32 7.55
CA PHE A 29 2.44 22.86 8.84
C PHE A 29 2.73 24.35 8.97
N LYS A 30 3.93 24.80 8.56
CA LYS A 30 4.29 26.23 8.61
C LYS A 30 3.42 27.09 7.69
N ASN A 31 3.07 26.55 6.52
CA ASN A 31 2.16 27.25 5.60
C ASN A 31 0.75 27.37 6.21
N LEU A 32 0.22 26.31 6.84
CA LEU A 32 -1.07 26.38 7.51
C LEU A 32 -1.08 27.41 8.65
N VAL A 33 -0.01 27.47 9.43
CA VAL A 33 0.13 28.51 10.49
C VAL A 33 0.14 29.92 9.89
N ALA A 34 0.89 30.12 8.80
CA ALA A 34 0.93 31.44 8.14
C ALA A 34 -0.43 31.84 7.54
N GLU A 35 -1.17 30.87 6.95
CA GLU A 35 -2.53 31.16 6.45
C GLU A 35 -3.51 31.46 7.59
N LEU A 36 -3.38 30.80 8.75
CA LEU A 36 -4.17 31.09 9.93
C LEU A 36 -3.90 32.49 10.45
N GLU A 37 -2.62 32.91 10.53
CA GLU A 37 -2.22 34.26 10.92
C GLU A 37 -2.78 35.32 9.93
N ASN A 38 -2.79 35.03 8.63
CA ASN A 38 -3.40 35.91 7.62
C ASN A 38 -4.92 36.01 7.80
N GLU A 39 -5.59 34.91 8.14
CA GLU A 39 -7.04 34.90 8.39
C GLU A 39 -7.39 35.72 9.65
N GLU A 40 -6.60 35.61 10.73
CA GLU A 40 -6.77 36.42 11.94
C GLU A 40 -6.73 37.92 11.64
N VAL A 41 -5.82 38.36 10.75
CA VAL A 41 -5.75 39.79 10.32
C VAL A 41 -7.02 40.20 9.55
N LEU A 42 -7.56 39.31 8.68
CA LEU A 42 -8.80 39.61 7.96
C LEU A 42 -10.01 39.71 8.91
N ILE A 43 -10.05 38.86 9.94
CA ILE A 43 -11.09 38.94 10.99
C ILE A 43 -11.04 40.30 11.68
N GLU A 44 -9.86 40.79 12.05
CA GLU A 44 -9.70 42.12 12.68
C GLU A 44 -10.22 43.25 11.79
N PHE A 45 -9.98 43.23 10.47
CA PHE A 45 -10.51 44.21 9.53
C PHE A 45 -12.05 44.18 9.45
N VAL A 46 -12.63 42.97 9.37
CA VAL A 46 -14.09 42.82 9.34
C VAL A 46 -14.73 43.28 10.65
N GLU A 47 -14.13 43.00 11.82
CA GLU A 47 -14.59 43.50 13.13
C GLU A 47 -14.51 45.04 13.26
N GLN A 48 -13.58 45.68 12.57
CA GLN A 48 -13.48 47.16 12.51
C GLN A 48 -14.52 47.77 11.56
N GLY A 49 -15.34 46.97 10.90
CA GLY A 49 -16.44 47.41 10.04
C GLY A 49 -16.09 47.51 8.55
N GLU A 50 -14.94 47.01 8.12
CA GLU A 50 -14.56 46.88 6.71
C GLU A 50 -15.21 45.67 6.07
N THR A 51 -16.43 45.83 5.58
CA THR A 51 -17.24 44.74 5.02
C THR A 51 -16.72 44.18 3.67
N ASP A 52 -15.85 44.91 3.00
CA ASP A 52 -15.29 44.53 1.70
C ASP A 52 -14.44 43.24 1.80
N PHE A 53 -13.91 42.91 2.98
CA PHE A 53 -13.10 41.72 3.23
C PHE A 53 -13.93 40.49 3.66
N GLN A 54 -15.22 40.60 3.85
CA GLN A 54 -16.05 39.50 4.37
C GLN A 54 -16.10 38.31 3.39
N GLU A 55 -16.30 38.57 2.10
CA GLU A 55 -16.34 37.51 1.08
C GLU A 55 -14.98 36.79 0.97
N GLU A 56 -13.87 37.55 1.02
CA GLU A 56 -12.53 36.98 1.00
C GLU A 56 -12.25 36.15 2.24
N LEU A 57 -12.68 36.57 3.42
CA LEU A 57 -12.56 35.84 4.67
C LEU A 57 -13.33 34.52 4.61
N GLU A 58 -14.59 34.54 4.15
CA GLU A 58 -15.41 33.33 4.02
C GLU A 58 -14.79 32.31 3.04
N GLU A 59 -14.24 32.76 1.91
CA GLU A 59 -13.56 31.90 0.94
C GLU A 59 -12.28 31.29 1.52
N LYS A 60 -11.43 32.11 2.16
CA LYS A 60 -10.17 31.65 2.77
C LYS A 60 -10.42 30.67 3.91
N HIS A 61 -11.42 30.95 4.76
CA HIS A 61 -11.81 30.07 5.86
C HIS A 61 -12.22 28.67 5.36
N LEU A 62 -12.97 28.64 4.26
CA LEU A 62 -13.40 27.36 3.67
C LEU A 62 -12.22 26.56 3.09
N ILE A 63 -11.24 27.25 2.50
CA ILE A 63 -10.01 26.63 1.95
C ILE A 63 -9.13 26.15 3.10
N LEU A 64 -8.83 27.00 4.08
CA LEU A 64 -8.00 26.65 5.23
C LEU A 64 -8.57 25.47 6.02
N GLY A 65 -9.90 25.42 6.21
CA GLY A 65 -10.57 24.31 6.86
C GLY A 65 -10.33 22.97 6.14
N LYS A 66 -10.37 22.94 4.79
CA LYS A 66 -10.05 21.75 4.00
C LYS A 66 -8.59 21.36 4.09
N ASP A 67 -7.68 22.34 4.06
CA ASP A 67 -6.24 22.10 4.13
C ASP A 67 -5.83 21.54 5.50
N VAL A 68 -6.44 22.05 6.58
CA VAL A 68 -6.26 21.51 7.93
C VAL A 68 -6.78 20.07 8.04
N GLU A 69 -7.97 19.78 7.48
CA GLU A 69 -8.49 18.40 7.45
C GLU A 69 -7.58 17.46 6.66
N HIS A 70 -7.02 17.91 5.55
CA HIS A 70 -6.07 17.15 4.76
C HIS A 70 -4.79 16.87 5.54
N PHE A 71 -4.25 17.88 6.21
CA PHE A 71 -3.06 17.74 7.05
C PHE A 71 -3.30 16.79 8.24
N ASP A 72 -4.43 16.94 8.95
CA ASP A 72 -4.84 16.02 10.02
C ASP A 72 -4.89 14.57 9.54
N THR A 73 -5.47 14.35 8.37
CA THR A 73 -5.53 13.01 7.76
C THR A 73 -4.14 12.46 7.43
N ARG A 74 -3.23 13.31 6.94
CA ARG A 74 -1.85 12.93 6.65
C ARG A 74 -1.09 12.50 7.90
N LEU A 75 -1.36 13.12 9.05
CA LEU A 75 -0.78 12.73 10.35
C LEU A 75 -1.28 11.37 10.87
N LEU A 76 -2.38 10.84 10.31
CA LEU A 76 -2.88 9.51 10.65
C LEU A 76 -2.15 8.38 9.92
N LEU A 77 -1.29 8.71 8.94
CA LEU A 77 -0.55 7.76 8.13
C LEU A 77 0.82 7.48 8.77
N ASP A 78 0.83 6.59 9.77
CA ASP A 78 2.01 6.22 10.58
C ASP A 78 2.42 4.75 10.43
N GLY A 79 1.79 4.01 9.52
CA GLY A 79 2.14 2.61 9.25
C GLY A 79 3.41 2.49 8.38
N ASP A 80 4.19 1.43 8.60
CA ASP A 80 5.50 1.17 7.94
C ASP A 80 5.44 1.25 6.40
N TYR A 81 4.29 0.94 5.80
CA TYR A 81 4.09 0.93 4.34
C TYR A 81 3.23 2.10 3.84
N ASP A 82 2.73 2.96 4.72
CA ASP A 82 1.78 4.01 4.35
C ASP A 82 2.34 4.99 3.31
N SER A 83 3.65 5.24 3.32
CA SER A 83 4.33 6.11 2.36
C SER A 83 4.56 5.48 0.97
N ASN A 84 4.22 4.20 0.79
CA ASN A 84 4.50 3.46 -0.44
C ASN A 84 3.43 3.71 -1.52
N ASN A 85 3.78 3.36 -2.75
CA ASN A 85 2.82 3.21 -3.82
C ASN A 85 1.84 2.08 -3.50
N ALA A 86 0.65 2.10 -4.11
CA ALA A 86 -0.36 1.08 -3.92
C ALA A 86 -0.54 0.23 -5.17
N ILE A 87 -0.71 -1.07 -5.01
CA ILE A 87 -1.22 -1.96 -6.04
C ILE A 87 -2.66 -2.30 -5.66
N VAL A 88 -3.59 -1.93 -6.54
CA VAL A 88 -5.03 -2.10 -6.33
C VAL A 88 -5.54 -3.14 -7.31
N THR A 89 -6.25 -4.15 -6.79
CA THR A 89 -6.92 -5.17 -7.60
C THR A 89 -8.41 -5.15 -7.34
N ILE A 90 -9.21 -5.05 -8.40
CA ILE A 90 -10.67 -5.08 -8.33
C ILE A 90 -11.14 -6.36 -8.99
N HIS A 91 -11.94 -7.17 -8.29
CA HIS A 91 -12.57 -8.35 -8.84
C HIS A 91 -14.11 -8.21 -8.80
N SER A 92 -14.75 -8.54 -9.91
CA SER A 92 -16.20 -8.69 -9.93
C SER A 92 -16.62 -9.90 -9.07
N GLY A 93 -17.61 -9.70 -8.21
CA GLY A 93 -18.14 -10.74 -7.34
C GLY A 93 -19.44 -11.35 -7.86
N ALA A 94 -20.33 -11.74 -6.94
CA ALA A 94 -21.63 -12.26 -7.29
C ALA A 94 -22.50 -11.19 -7.97
N GLY A 95 -23.11 -11.52 -9.11
CA GLY A 95 -23.99 -10.63 -9.88
C GLY A 95 -23.83 -10.72 -11.41
N GLY A 96 -22.96 -11.58 -11.92
CA GLY A 96 -22.75 -11.79 -13.37
C GLY A 96 -22.35 -10.48 -14.08
N THR A 97 -23.02 -10.18 -15.21
CA THR A 97 -22.76 -8.97 -16.02
C THR A 97 -22.85 -7.68 -15.20
N GLU A 98 -23.81 -7.61 -14.26
CA GLU A 98 -23.99 -6.46 -13.37
C GLU A 98 -22.78 -6.25 -12.44
N ALA A 99 -22.17 -7.34 -11.96
CA ALA A 99 -20.95 -7.25 -11.11
C ALA A 99 -19.73 -6.81 -11.91
N CYS A 100 -19.62 -7.21 -13.19
CA CYS A 100 -18.55 -6.75 -14.08
C CYS A 100 -18.70 -5.24 -14.39
N ASP A 101 -19.90 -4.74 -14.60
CA ASP A 101 -20.16 -3.31 -14.77
C ASP A 101 -19.88 -2.53 -13.47
N TRP A 102 -20.20 -3.12 -12.31
CA TRP A 102 -19.88 -2.53 -11.02
C TRP A 102 -18.37 -2.40 -10.80
N ALA A 103 -17.59 -3.43 -11.14
CA ALA A 103 -16.12 -3.36 -11.06
C ALA A 103 -15.55 -2.24 -11.95
N ASP A 104 -16.08 -2.06 -13.16
CA ASP A 104 -15.71 -0.95 -14.05
C ASP A 104 -16.10 0.42 -13.47
N MET A 105 -17.26 0.53 -12.85
CA MET A 105 -17.66 1.76 -12.16
C MET A 105 -16.73 2.12 -11.00
N LEU A 106 -16.29 1.14 -10.19
CA LEU A 106 -15.33 1.33 -9.12
C LEU A 106 -13.96 1.74 -9.67
N TYR A 107 -13.48 1.08 -10.73
CA TYR A 107 -12.23 1.47 -11.37
C TYR A 107 -12.24 2.92 -11.85
N ARG A 108 -13.34 3.37 -12.48
CA ARG A 108 -13.50 4.76 -12.90
C ARG A 108 -13.54 5.73 -11.71
N MET A 109 -14.22 5.36 -10.63
CA MET A 109 -14.26 6.16 -9.40
C MET A 109 -12.86 6.36 -8.82
N TYR A 110 -12.09 5.29 -8.66
CA TYR A 110 -10.70 5.38 -8.17
C TYR A 110 -9.78 6.12 -9.14
N SER A 111 -9.95 5.92 -10.44
CA SER A 111 -9.15 6.64 -11.44
C SER A 111 -9.35 8.15 -11.38
N ARG A 112 -10.58 8.61 -11.15
CA ARG A 112 -10.89 10.03 -10.97
C ARG A 112 -10.30 10.58 -9.68
N TRP A 113 -10.48 9.87 -8.57
CA TRP A 113 -9.87 10.25 -7.30
C TRP A 113 -8.34 10.35 -7.41
N CYS A 114 -7.69 9.38 -8.04
CA CYS A 114 -6.25 9.42 -8.27
C CYS A 114 -5.82 10.62 -9.14
N SER A 115 -6.61 10.95 -10.17
CA SER A 115 -6.36 12.11 -11.02
C SER A 115 -6.44 13.42 -10.24
N ASP A 116 -7.46 13.56 -9.39
CA ASP A 116 -7.65 14.75 -8.55
C ASP A 116 -6.52 14.92 -7.53
N LYS A 117 -6.02 13.81 -6.99
CA LYS A 117 -4.84 13.77 -6.10
C LYS A 117 -3.51 13.83 -6.84
N LYS A 118 -3.50 13.93 -8.18
CA LYS A 118 -2.31 13.95 -9.03
C LYS A 118 -1.45 12.69 -8.93
N TYR A 119 -2.05 11.55 -8.60
CA TYR A 119 -1.40 10.25 -8.64
C TYR A 119 -1.34 9.73 -10.07
N LYS A 120 -0.25 9.02 -10.40
CA LYS A 120 -0.11 8.35 -11.67
C LYS A 120 -0.66 6.92 -11.55
N ILE A 121 -1.48 6.51 -12.53
CA ILE A 121 -2.01 5.15 -12.62
C ILE A 121 -1.31 4.41 -13.75
N SER A 122 -0.94 3.17 -13.50
CA SER A 122 -0.37 2.25 -14.48
C SER A 122 -1.11 0.91 -14.42
N GLU A 123 -1.79 0.53 -15.48
CA GLU A 123 -2.45 -0.78 -15.56
C GLU A 123 -1.41 -1.89 -15.63
N MET A 124 -1.57 -2.93 -14.79
CA MET A 124 -0.66 -4.09 -14.71
C MET A 124 -1.30 -5.33 -15.31
N ASP A 125 -2.59 -5.56 -15.06
CA ASP A 125 -3.35 -6.69 -15.59
C ASP A 125 -4.80 -6.29 -15.80
N PHE A 126 -5.41 -6.81 -16.88
CA PHE A 126 -6.78 -6.48 -17.25
C PHE A 126 -7.50 -7.69 -17.85
N MET A 127 -8.60 -8.08 -17.23
CA MET A 127 -9.48 -9.12 -17.72
C MET A 127 -10.88 -8.53 -17.97
N PRO A 128 -11.33 -8.45 -19.22
CA PRO A 128 -12.66 -7.93 -19.54
C PRO A 128 -13.76 -8.88 -19.05
N GLY A 129 -14.94 -8.35 -18.79
CA GLY A 129 -16.16 -9.14 -18.60
C GLY A 129 -16.61 -9.82 -19.90
N ASP A 130 -17.40 -10.88 -19.79
CA ASP A 130 -17.84 -11.66 -20.95
C ASP A 130 -18.66 -10.84 -21.98
N SER A 131 -19.39 -9.83 -21.51
CA SER A 131 -20.25 -8.99 -22.36
C SER A 131 -20.03 -7.50 -22.12
N VAL A 132 -19.85 -7.09 -20.87
CA VAL A 132 -19.72 -5.69 -20.44
C VAL A 132 -18.83 -5.62 -19.19
N GLY A 133 -18.15 -4.48 -19.03
CA GLY A 133 -17.41 -4.17 -17.81
C GLY A 133 -16.12 -4.98 -17.62
N ILE A 134 -15.69 -5.10 -16.39
CA ILE A 134 -14.39 -5.67 -15.99
C ILE A 134 -14.61 -6.87 -15.08
N LYS A 135 -13.99 -8.02 -15.42
CA LYS A 135 -13.98 -9.19 -14.56
C LYS A 135 -12.92 -9.05 -13.47
N SER A 136 -11.74 -8.59 -13.85
CA SER A 136 -10.65 -8.26 -12.92
C SER A 136 -9.76 -7.19 -13.53
N ILE A 137 -9.27 -6.28 -12.69
CA ILE A 137 -8.24 -5.31 -13.08
C ILE A 137 -7.26 -5.13 -11.94
N THR A 138 -5.97 -5.09 -12.26
CA THR A 138 -4.90 -4.74 -11.34
C THR A 138 -4.17 -3.52 -11.88
N PHE A 139 -4.01 -2.50 -11.06
CA PHE A 139 -3.30 -1.28 -11.43
C PHE A 139 -2.46 -0.76 -10.27
N MET A 140 -1.34 -0.13 -10.61
CA MET A 140 -0.48 0.55 -9.67
C MET A 140 -0.88 2.02 -9.57
N VAL A 141 -0.88 2.54 -8.36
CA VAL A 141 -1.06 3.96 -8.04
C VAL A 141 0.25 4.48 -7.48
N GLU A 142 0.94 5.30 -8.26
CA GLU A 142 2.24 5.87 -7.92
C GLU A 142 2.06 7.27 -7.32
N GLY A 143 2.57 7.46 -6.11
CA GLY A 143 2.57 8.74 -5.41
C GLY A 143 2.74 8.60 -3.90
N MET A 144 3.06 9.70 -3.24
CA MET A 144 3.28 9.71 -1.79
C MET A 144 2.01 9.31 -1.05
N ASN A 145 2.13 8.38 -0.11
CA ASN A 145 1.06 7.87 0.73
C ASN A 145 -0.10 7.19 -0.03
N ALA A 146 0.09 6.78 -1.28
CA ALA A 146 -0.96 6.16 -2.07
C ALA A 146 -1.54 4.91 -1.38
N PHE A 147 -0.67 4.04 -0.83
CA PHE A 147 -1.13 2.88 -0.06
C PHE A 147 -1.81 3.30 1.25
N GLY A 148 -1.26 4.28 1.97
CA GLY A 148 -1.81 4.74 3.23
C GLY A 148 -3.26 5.20 3.12
N TYR A 149 -3.63 5.89 2.05
CA TYR A 149 -5.01 6.30 1.77
C TYR A 149 -5.86 5.13 1.26
N LEU A 150 -5.39 4.41 0.23
CA LEU A 150 -6.17 3.39 -0.46
C LEU A 150 -6.39 2.11 0.37
N LYS A 151 -5.56 1.83 1.40
CA LYS A 151 -5.80 0.71 2.34
C LYS A 151 -7.20 0.77 2.98
N SER A 152 -7.78 1.98 3.09
CA SER A 152 -9.14 2.19 3.58
C SER A 152 -10.21 1.59 2.68
N GLU A 153 -9.93 1.44 1.39
CA GLU A 153 -10.88 0.94 0.38
C GLU A 153 -10.88 -0.59 0.24
N LYS A 154 -9.96 -1.26 0.95
CA LYS A 154 -9.85 -2.72 0.93
C LYS A 154 -11.09 -3.38 1.51
N GLY A 155 -11.74 -4.25 0.72
CA GLY A 155 -12.89 -5.05 1.14
C GLY A 155 -13.94 -5.19 0.05
N VAL A 156 -15.15 -5.60 0.45
CA VAL A 156 -16.28 -5.84 -0.46
C VAL A 156 -17.15 -4.61 -0.58
N HIS A 157 -17.42 -4.18 -1.80
CA HIS A 157 -18.28 -3.05 -2.15
C HIS A 157 -19.60 -3.55 -2.75
N ARG A 158 -20.71 -3.14 -2.16
CA ARG A 158 -22.06 -3.56 -2.55
C ARG A 158 -22.77 -2.47 -3.33
N LEU A 159 -23.23 -2.80 -4.53
CA LEU A 159 -24.10 -1.96 -5.36
C LEU A 159 -25.56 -2.39 -5.24
N VAL A 160 -26.47 -1.43 -5.13
CA VAL A 160 -27.92 -1.64 -5.21
C VAL A 160 -28.49 -0.63 -6.19
N ARG A 161 -28.92 -1.11 -7.38
CA ARG A 161 -29.53 -0.24 -8.40
C ARG A 161 -30.56 -1.00 -9.26
N ILE A 162 -31.36 -0.26 -10.04
CA ILE A 162 -32.12 -0.85 -11.13
C ILE A 162 -31.13 -1.21 -12.23
N SER A 163 -31.09 -2.51 -12.60
CA SER A 163 -30.14 -3.00 -13.60
C SER A 163 -30.45 -2.45 -15.00
N PRO A 164 -29.48 -1.86 -15.70
CA PRO A 164 -29.64 -1.48 -17.11
C PRO A 164 -29.68 -2.71 -18.05
N PHE A 165 -29.26 -3.88 -17.56
CA PHE A 165 -29.20 -5.14 -18.33
C PHE A 165 -30.43 -6.03 -18.12
N ASP A 166 -31.33 -5.70 -17.17
CA ASP A 166 -32.58 -6.42 -16.94
C ASP A 166 -33.74 -5.77 -17.71
N ALA A 167 -34.31 -6.51 -18.65
CA ALA A 167 -35.46 -6.06 -19.44
C ALA A 167 -36.69 -5.70 -18.56
N ASN A 168 -36.82 -6.32 -17.39
CA ASN A 168 -37.88 -6.07 -16.42
C ASN A 168 -37.60 -4.87 -15.49
N LYS A 169 -36.45 -4.22 -15.63
CA LYS A 169 -36.01 -3.08 -14.79
C LYS A 169 -36.10 -3.36 -13.29
N LYS A 170 -35.79 -4.58 -12.88
CA LYS A 170 -35.75 -4.97 -11.47
C LYS A 170 -34.51 -4.41 -10.78
N ARG A 171 -34.66 -4.19 -9.48
CA ARG A 171 -33.55 -3.80 -8.61
C ARG A 171 -32.66 -5.01 -8.32
N HIS A 172 -31.39 -4.90 -8.62
CA HIS A 172 -30.36 -5.91 -8.41
C HIS A 172 -29.35 -5.47 -7.34
N THR A 173 -28.74 -6.45 -6.73
CA THR A 173 -27.59 -6.26 -5.82
C THR A 173 -26.42 -7.00 -6.39
N SER A 174 -25.29 -6.28 -6.51
CA SER A 174 -24.03 -6.82 -7.02
C SER A 174 -22.88 -6.48 -6.09
N PHE A 175 -21.86 -7.30 -6.13
CA PHE A 175 -20.69 -7.16 -5.28
C PHE A 175 -19.42 -7.11 -6.12
N ALA A 176 -18.44 -6.35 -5.65
CA ALA A 176 -17.07 -6.37 -6.15
C ALA A 176 -16.12 -6.30 -4.95
N SER A 177 -15.00 -6.99 -5.03
CA SER A 177 -13.93 -6.87 -4.03
C SER A 177 -12.85 -5.92 -4.51
N VAL A 178 -12.32 -5.14 -3.60
CA VAL A 178 -11.14 -4.30 -3.78
C VAL A 178 -10.05 -4.82 -2.85
N GLU A 179 -8.93 -5.20 -3.42
CA GLU A 179 -7.71 -5.54 -2.69
C GLU A 179 -6.70 -4.41 -2.86
N VAL A 180 -6.02 -4.06 -1.79
CA VAL A 180 -4.99 -3.04 -1.79
C VAL A 180 -3.78 -3.59 -1.05
N VAL A 181 -2.63 -3.59 -1.73
CA VAL A 181 -1.34 -3.99 -1.16
C VAL A 181 -0.29 -2.92 -1.45
N PRO A 182 0.69 -2.74 -0.56
CA PRO A 182 1.78 -1.81 -0.82
C PRO A 182 2.71 -2.35 -1.90
N GLU A 183 3.30 -1.46 -2.71
CA GLU A 183 4.47 -1.82 -3.50
C GLU A 183 5.65 -2.05 -2.57
N VAL A 184 6.18 -3.27 -2.56
CA VAL A 184 7.36 -3.64 -1.76
C VAL A 184 8.53 -3.89 -2.70
N ASP A 185 9.69 -3.30 -2.39
CA ASP A 185 10.90 -3.51 -3.18
C ASP A 185 11.38 -4.97 -3.06
N ASP A 186 11.42 -5.68 -4.19
CA ASP A 186 11.78 -7.11 -4.26
C ASP A 186 13.27 -7.41 -4.14
N SER A 187 14.12 -6.38 -4.15
CA SER A 187 15.57 -6.58 -4.09
C SER A 187 16.01 -6.89 -2.66
N ILE A 188 16.12 -8.17 -2.33
CA ILE A 188 16.68 -8.64 -1.07
C ILE A 188 18.20 -8.75 -1.22
N GLU A 189 18.93 -7.76 -0.73
CA GLU A 189 20.37 -7.89 -0.53
C GLU A 189 20.64 -8.43 0.87
N VAL A 190 21.22 -9.63 0.92
CA VAL A 190 21.69 -10.20 2.19
C VAL A 190 23.17 -9.87 2.34
N ASN A 191 23.49 -9.05 3.30
CA ASN A 191 24.85 -8.81 3.74
C ASN A 191 25.17 -9.76 4.90
N ILE A 192 26.20 -10.59 4.75
CA ILE A 192 26.61 -11.56 5.75
C ILE A 192 27.79 -10.96 6.52
N ASP A 193 27.58 -10.64 7.80
CA ASP A 193 28.68 -10.20 8.66
C ASP A 193 29.62 -11.39 8.96
N PRO A 194 30.92 -11.25 8.77
CA PRO A 194 31.89 -12.30 9.12
C PRO A 194 31.84 -12.76 10.59
N SER A 195 31.35 -11.93 11.51
CA SER A 195 31.17 -12.26 12.93
C SER A 195 30.01 -13.21 13.18
N ASP A 196 29.01 -13.22 12.29
CA ASP A 196 27.79 -14.04 12.37
C ASP A 196 27.97 -15.45 11.83
N ILE A 197 29.13 -15.77 11.26
CA ILE A 197 29.40 -17.06 10.67
C ILE A 197 30.56 -17.78 11.37
N ARG A 198 30.41 -19.10 11.52
CA ARG A 198 31.51 -20.00 11.88
C ARG A 198 31.82 -20.92 10.71
N ILE A 199 33.09 -21.00 10.37
CA ILE A 199 33.59 -21.84 9.29
C ILE A 199 34.43 -22.98 9.89
N ASP A 200 33.93 -24.20 9.75
CA ASP A 200 34.61 -25.43 10.18
C ASP A 200 35.10 -26.21 8.94
N THR A 201 36.33 -26.69 9.02
CA THR A 201 36.90 -27.56 7.96
C THR A 201 36.98 -28.99 8.46
N TYR A 202 36.63 -29.95 7.61
CA TYR A 202 36.66 -31.37 7.95
C TYR A 202 37.11 -32.23 6.77
N ARG A 203 37.36 -33.51 7.01
CA ARG A 203 37.75 -34.45 5.96
C ARG A 203 36.51 -34.82 5.14
N ALA A 204 36.63 -34.72 3.81
CA ALA A 204 35.55 -35.14 2.93
C ALA A 204 35.31 -36.64 3.08
N SER A 205 34.03 -37.05 3.16
CA SER A 205 33.62 -38.46 3.16
C SER A 205 33.10 -38.82 1.77
N GLY A 206 33.70 -39.83 1.11
CA GLY A 206 33.24 -40.31 -0.20
C GLY A 206 34.18 -41.39 -0.77
N ALA A 207 33.72 -42.06 -1.82
CA ALA A 207 34.50 -43.03 -2.58
C ALA A 207 35.65 -42.29 -3.35
N GLY A 208 36.83 -42.21 -2.78
CA GLY A 208 37.99 -41.58 -3.37
C GLY A 208 39.27 -42.18 -2.77
N GLY A 209 40.37 -42.17 -3.54
CA GLY A 209 41.67 -42.74 -3.12
C GLY A 209 42.28 -41.99 -1.91
N GLN A 210 43.45 -42.46 -1.46
CA GLN A 210 44.17 -41.98 -0.24
C GLN A 210 44.26 -40.45 -0.06
N HIS A 211 44.18 -39.67 -1.14
CA HIS A 211 44.30 -38.21 -1.11
C HIS A 211 43.05 -37.51 -0.60
N VAL A 212 41.84 -38.07 -0.87
CA VAL A 212 40.54 -37.49 -0.44
C VAL A 212 40.35 -37.64 1.08
N ASN A 213 40.87 -38.71 1.66
CA ASN A 213 40.72 -39.03 3.08
C ASN A 213 41.76 -38.37 3.99
N MET A 214 42.80 -37.72 3.40
CA MET A 214 43.88 -37.09 4.16
C MET A 214 43.79 -35.56 4.24
N THR A 215 43.05 -34.91 3.34
CA THR A 215 42.99 -33.43 3.27
C THR A 215 41.68 -32.90 3.88
N TYR A 216 41.77 -31.82 4.68
CA TYR A 216 40.60 -31.09 5.23
C TYR A 216 40.03 -30.13 4.18
N SER A 217 39.52 -30.71 3.08
CA SER A 217 39.00 -29.91 1.96
C SER A 217 37.52 -29.56 2.09
N ALA A 218 36.78 -30.34 2.87
CA ALA A 218 35.34 -30.06 3.09
C ALA A 218 35.14 -28.88 4.06
N VAL A 219 34.18 -28.05 3.75
CA VAL A 219 33.84 -26.83 4.51
C VAL A 219 32.37 -26.88 4.99
N ARG A 220 32.19 -26.53 6.25
CA ARG A 220 30.88 -26.28 6.86
C ARG A 220 30.81 -24.85 7.34
N ILE A 221 29.78 -24.13 6.97
CA ILE A 221 29.48 -22.78 7.45
C ILE A 221 28.20 -22.80 8.25
N THR A 222 28.25 -22.27 9.48
CA THR A 222 27.10 -22.12 10.35
C THR A 222 26.84 -20.62 10.52
N HIS A 223 25.63 -20.16 10.21
CA HIS A 223 25.20 -18.81 10.43
C HIS A 223 24.42 -18.73 11.76
N PHE A 224 24.96 -18.04 12.75
CA PHE A 224 24.44 -18.03 14.11
C PHE A 224 23.03 -17.43 14.22
N PRO A 225 22.72 -16.26 13.62
CA PRO A 225 21.41 -15.62 13.81
C PRO A 225 20.23 -16.45 13.30
N THR A 226 20.43 -17.21 12.20
CA THR A 226 19.36 -18.01 11.58
C THR A 226 19.48 -19.51 11.86
N GLY A 227 20.59 -19.97 12.41
CA GLY A 227 20.86 -21.40 12.61
C GLY A 227 21.10 -22.20 11.32
N ILE A 228 21.19 -21.53 10.16
CA ILE A 228 21.41 -22.20 8.88
C ILE A 228 22.79 -22.79 8.82
N VAL A 229 22.89 -24.07 8.46
CA VAL A 229 24.13 -24.79 8.24
C VAL A 229 24.24 -25.20 6.79
N VAL A 230 25.35 -24.89 6.15
CA VAL A 230 25.68 -25.30 4.77
C VAL A 230 27.00 -26.05 4.75
N THR A 231 27.08 -27.05 3.89
CA THR A 231 28.30 -27.87 3.71
C THR A 231 28.66 -27.97 2.23
N CYS A 232 29.95 -27.88 1.93
CA CYS A 232 30.45 -28.10 0.58
C CYS A 232 31.70 -28.99 0.63
N GLN A 233 31.72 -30.06 -0.17
CA GLN A 233 32.85 -30.99 -0.29
C GLN A 233 33.11 -31.42 -1.74
N ARG A 234 32.61 -30.63 -2.70
CA ARG A 234 32.62 -30.98 -4.12
C ARG A 234 34.01 -30.94 -4.75
N GLU A 235 34.77 -29.93 -4.37
CA GLU A 235 36.08 -29.66 -4.97
C GLU A 235 37.22 -30.14 -4.08
N ARG A 236 38.38 -30.36 -4.70
CA ARG A 236 39.64 -30.72 -3.97
C ARG A 236 40.25 -29.53 -3.24
N SER A 237 39.91 -28.32 -3.65
CA SER A 237 40.38 -27.07 -3.06
C SER A 237 39.45 -26.63 -1.94
N GLN A 238 40.01 -26.45 -0.72
CA GLN A 238 39.28 -25.90 0.42
C GLN A 238 38.76 -24.49 0.13
N LEU A 239 39.55 -23.65 -0.58
CA LEU A 239 39.16 -22.30 -0.93
C LEU A 239 37.90 -22.29 -1.83
N SER A 240 37.89 -23.12 -2.88
CA SER A 240 36.76 -23.27 -3.79
C SER A 240 35.50 -23.79 -3.08
N ASN A 241 35.64 -24.74 -2.15
CA ASN A 241 34.54 -25.24 -1.33
C ASN A 241 33.99 -24.14 -0.38
N ARG A 242 34.86 -23.27 0.17
CA ARG A 242 34.48 -22.14 1.00
C ARG A 242 33.68 -21.10 0.21
N GLU A 243 34.12 -20.75 -0.99
CA GLU A 243 33.41 -19.80 -1.86
C GLU A 243 32.03 -20.34 -2.27
N THR A 244 31.95 -21.62 -2.63
CA THR A 244 30.74 -22.30 -2.98
C THR A 244 29.78 -22.38 -1.78
N ALA A 245 30.25 -22.70 -0.59
CA ALA A 245 29.47 -22.72 0.63
C ALA A 245 28.94 -21.33 1.00
N MET A 246 29.73 -20.26 0.81
CA MET A 246 29.27 -18.88 1.01
C MET A 246 28.15 -18.50 0.03
N LYS A 247 28.28 -18.87 -1.25
CA LYS A 247 27.22 -18.64 -2.22
C LYS A 247 25.94 -19.39 -1.84
N LEU A 248 26.07 -20.63 -1.39
CA LEU A 248 24.93 -21.45 -0.96
C LEU A 248 24.26 -20.88 0.30
N LEU A 249 25.06 -20.39 1.26
CA LEU A 249 24.54 -19.71 2.44
C LEU A 249 23.76 -18.44 2.05
N LYS A 250 24.32 -17.61 1.18
CA LYS A 250 23.65 -16.41 0.68
C LYS A 250 22.32 -16.73 0.02
N SER A 251 22.25 -17.75 -0.84
CA SER A 251 21.01 -18.20 -1.47
C SER A 251 19.94 -18.64 -0.47
N LYS A 252 20.35 -19.39 0.59
CA LYS A 252 19.42 -19.83 1.62
C LYS A 252 18.91 -18.69 2.50
N LEU A 253 19.75 -17.71 2.78
CA LEU A 253 19.33 -16.50 3.51
C LEU A 253 18.35 -15.65 2.70
N ILE A 254 18.60 -15.49 1.40
CA ILE A 254 17.66 -14.83 0.48
C ILE A 254 16.28 -15.54 0.48
N GLU A 255 16.29 -16.88 0.38
CA GLU A 255 15.04 -17.68 0.42
C GLU A 255 14.28 -17.47 1.73
N LEU A 256 14.99 -17.41 2.87
CA LEU A 256 14.38 -17.18 4.17
C LEU A 256 13.76 -15.79 4.28
N GLU A 257 14.47 -14.76 3.80
CA GLU A 257 13.95 -13.38 3.78
C GLU A 257 12.76 -13.24 2.80
N MET A 258 12.79 -13.91 1.65
CA MET A 258 11.64 -13.97 0.75
C MET A 258 10.40 -14.57 1.43
N LYS A 259 10.56 -15.67 2.17
CA LYS A 259 9.45 -16.29 2.91
C LYS A 259 8.89 -15.36 3.99
N LYS A 260 9.76 -14.67 4.74
CA LYS A 260 9.31 -13.70 5.74
C LYS A 260 8.50 -12.57 5.10
N LYS A 261 9.00 -11.99 4.01
CA LYS A 261 8.28 -10.96 3.25
C LYS A 261 6.94 -11.47 2.71
N GLU A 262 6.90 -12.70 2.20
CA GLU A 262 5.66 -13.32 1.74
C GLU A 262 4.65 -13.51 2.87
N GLU A 263 5.11 -13.92 4.06
CA GLU A 263 4.26 -14.03 5.24
C GLU A 263 3.77 -12.66 5.75
N GLU A 264 4.60 -11.62 5.70
CA GLU A 264 4.18 -10.24 6.01
C GLU A 264 3.16 -9.74 4.99
N LEU A 265 3.40 -9.93 3.70
CA LEU A 265 2.44 -9.59 2.65
C LEU A 265 1.12 -10.32 2.85
N LYS A 266 1.13 -11.62 3.18
CA LYS A 266 -0.09 -12.39 3.49
C LYS A 266 -0.81 -11.82 4.73
N LYS A 267 -0.10 -11.37 5.75
CA LYS A 267 -0.71 -10.68 6.91
C LYS A 267 -1.34 -9.35 6.51
N LEU A 268 -0.69 -8.57 5.64
CA LEU A 268 -1.22 -7.31 5.10
C LEU A 268 -2.42 -7.55 4.17
N GLN A 269 -2.39 -8.62 3.38
CA GLN A 269 -3.54 -9.04 2.57
C GLN A 269 -4.73 -9.45 3.43
N GLY A 270 -4.49 -9.95 4.67
CA GLY A 270 -5.52 -10.46 5.56
C GLY A 270 -6.24 -11.68 4.97
N GLU A 271 -7.22 -12.20 5.69
CA GLU A 271 -8.09 -13.26 5.16
C GLU A 271 -8.97 -12.68 4.05
N GLN A 272 -8.95 -13.30 2.88
CA GLN A 272 -9.87 -12.97 1.79
C GLN A 272 -11.29 -13.30 2.25
N SER A 273 -12.09 -12.26 2.51
CA SER A 273 -13.49 -12.45 2.83
C SER A 273 -14.26 -12.88 1.58
N ASP A 274 -15.18 -13.82 1.73
CA ASP A 274 -16.09 -14.21 0.64
C ASP A 274 -16.77 -12.98 0.04
N ILE A 275 -16.72 -12.86 -1.30
CA ILE A 275 -17.32 -11.74 -2.04
C ILE A 275 -18.84 -11.92 -2.08
N GLY A 276 -19.53 -11.59 -0.98
CA GLY A 276 -20.97 -11.82 -0.84
C GLY A 276 -21.59 -11.08 0.34
N TRP A 277 -22.77 -11.54 0.70
CA TRP A 277 -23.55 -10.96 1.79
C TRP A 277 -22.86 -11.09 3.15
N GLY A 278 -22.86 -9.99 3.92
CA GLY A 278 -22.34 -9.95 5.28
C GLY A 278 -20.92 -9.37 5.40
N ASN A 279 -20.13 -9.38 4.32
CA ASN A 279 -18.71 -8.95 4.34
C ASN A 279 -18.48 -7.57 3.70
N GLN A 280 -19.55 -6.85 3.33
CA GLN A 280 -19.41 -5.55 2.68
C GLN A 280 -18.89 -4.47 3.65
N ILE A 281 -17.86 -3.74 3.23
CA ILE A 281 -17.38 -2.55 3.92
C ILE A 281 -18.21 -1.32 3.60
N ARG A 282 -18.71 -1.20 2.34
CA ARG A 282 -19.48 -0.05 1.89
C ARG A 282 -20.62 -0.45 0.95
N SER A 283 -21.76 0.21 1.10
CA SER A 283 -22.94 0.02 0.26
C SER A 283 -23.24 1.28 -0.52
N TYR A 284 -23.54 1.12 -1.82
CA TYR A 284 -23.90 2.17 -2.76
C TYR A 284 -25.33 1.91 -3.25
N VAL A 285 -26.27 2.71 -2.79
CA VAL A 285 -27.71 2.57 -3.12
C VAL A 285 -28.11 3.70 -4.04
N PHE A 286 -28.51 3.35 -5.28
CA PHE A 286 -28.98 4.32 -6.27
C PHE A 286 -30.50 4.47 -6.24
N GLN A 287 -31.24 3.43 -5.89
CA GLN A 287 -32.70 3.41 -5.81
C GLN A 287 -33.20 2.55 -4.63
N PRO A 288 -34.32 2.92 -3.96
CA PRO A 288 -35.25 4.02 -4.24
C PRO A 288 -34.79 5.38 -3.71
N TYR A 289 -33.71 5.44 -2.96
CA TYR A 289 -33.06 6.64 -2.47
C TYR A 289 -31.56 6.56 -2.78
N THR A 290 -30.88 7.69 -2.79
CA THR A 290 -29.44 7.74 -3.01
C THR A 290 -28.71 7.77 -1.68
N LEU A 291 -27.80 6.80 -1.46
CA LEU A 291 -27.00 6.73 -0.25
C LEU A 291 -25.72 5.90 -0.51
N VAL A 292 -24.59 6.43 -0.10
CA VAL A 292 -23.36 5.65 0.08
C VAL A 292 -23.05 5.61 1.57
N LYS A 293 -22.90 4.40 2.13
CA LYS A 293 -22.64 4.21 3.56
C LYS A 293 -21.48 3.23 3.78
N ASP A 294 -20.47 3.66 4.54
CA ASP A 294 -19.42 2.80 5.06
C ASP A 294 -19.88 2.19 6.40
N HIS A 295 -19.91 0.85 6.46
CA HIS A 295 -20.42 0.12 7.62
C HIS A 295 -19.43 0.05 8.79
N ARG A 296 -18.15 0.34 8.56
CA ARG A 296 -17.11 0.32 9.59
C ARG A 296 -17.12 1.61 10.42
N THR A 297 -17.28 2.73 9.74
CA THR A 297 -17.18 4.08 10.32
C THR A 297 -18.54 4.75 10.52
N ASN A 298 -19.61 4.23 9.90
CA ASN A 298 -20.91 4.84 9.77
C ASN A 298 -20.93 6.18 8.99
N CYS A 299 -19.81 6.54 8.32
CA CYS A 299 -19.82 7.68 7.41
C CYS A 299 -20.78 7.42 6.26
N GLU A 300 -21.56 8.45 5.88
CA GLU A 300 -22.55 8.34 4.80
C GLU A 300 -22.62 9.61 3.96
N SER A 301 -22.93 9.46 2.68
CA SER A 301 -23.15 10.56 1.73
C SER A 301 -24.38 10.30 0.89
N GLY A 302 -25.27 11.27 0.80
CA GLY A 302 -26.43 11.23 -0.10
C GLY A 302 -26.09 11.58 -1.56
N ASN A 303 -24.91 12.20 -1.79
CA ASN A 303 -24.46 12.61 -3.13
C ASN A 303 -23.67 11.48 -3.82
N ILE A 304 -24.40 10.44 -4.22
CA ILE A 304 -23.78 9.28 -4.89
C ILE A 304 -23.05 9.65 -6.19
N LYS A 305 -23.49 10.72 -6.87
CA LYS A 305 -22.86 11.18 -8.10
C LYS A 305 -21.45 11.72 -7.82
N ALA A 306 -21.29 12.59 -6.81
CA ALA A 306 -19.97 13.09 -6.41
C ALA A 306 -19.06 11.94 -6.00
N VAL A 307 -19.54 10.98 -5.22
CA VAL A 307 -18.77 9.80 -4.83
C VAL A 307 -18.29 9.00 -6.05
N MET A 308 -19.18 8.72 -7.02
CA MET A 308 -18.79 8.02 -8.25
C MET A 308 -17.90 8.85 -9.19
N ASP A 309 -17.88 10.17 -8.99
CA ASP A 309 -16.97 11.08 -9.70
C ASP A 309 -15.62 11.25 -8.96
N GLY A 310 -15.39 10.52 -7.86
CA GLY A 310 -14.11 10.45 -7.16
C GLY A 310 -14.08 11.13 -5.77
N ASP A 311 -15.15 11.77 -5.32
CA ASP A 311 -15.23 12.40 -4.00
C ASP A 311 -15.44 11.33 -2.90
N ILE A 312 -14.35 10.61 -2.58
CA ILE A 312 -14.34 9.52 -1.58
C ILE A 312 -13.57 9.86 -0.31
N ASP A 313 -13.02 11.07 -0.19
CA ASP A 313 -12.19 11.48 0.94
C ASP A 313 -12.91 11.35 2.29
N ILE A 314 -14.23 11.62 2.34
CA ILE A 314 -15.02 11.45 3.56
C ILE A 314 -14.94 10.02 4.14
N PHE A 315 -14.88 9.00 3.27
CA PHE A 315 -14.79 7.60 3.69
C PHE A 315 -13.36 7.22 4.06
N ILE A 316 -12.38 7.70 3.29
CA ILE A 316 -10.96 7.48 3.54
C ILE A 316 -10.59 8.08 4.91
N ASN A 317 -10.88 9.37 5.12
CA ASN A 317 -10.61 10.07 6.36
C ASN A 317 -11.34 9.46 7.55
N GLY A 318 -12.62 9.10 7.35
CA GLY A 318 -13.41 8.43 8.36
C GLY A 318 -12.79 7.09 8.79
N TYR A 319 -12.30 6.29 7.83
CA TYR A 319 -11.63 5.03 8.13
C TYR A 319 -10.29 5.24 8.86
N LEU A 320 -9.46 6.17 8.41
CA LEU A 320 -8.16 6.42 9.04
C LEU A 320 -8.32 6.86 10.50
N ARG A 321 -9.25 7.78 10.78
CA ARG A 321 -9.59 8.20 12.16
C ARG A 321 -10.13 7.03 12.99
N TRP A 322 -11.04 6.22 12.43
CA TRP A 322 -11.59 5.06 13.10
C TRP A 322 -10.52 4.02 13.44
N ASN A 323 -9.62 3.74 12.49
CA ASN A 323 -8.54 2.77 12.65
C ASN A 323 -7.54 3.17 13.74
N LYS A 324 -7.23 4.46 13.87
CA LYS A 324 -6.30 4.98 14.90
C LYS A 324 -6.88 4.91 16.32
N ASN A 325 -8.20 4.95 16.45
CA ASN A 325 -8.90 4.91 17.74
C ASN A 325 -9.23 3.48 18.22
N ARG A 326 -8.81 2.45 17.49
CA ARG A 326 -9.07 1.03 17.78
C ARG A 326 -7.83 0.34 18.34
#